data_04cb9a04543ebffe31ba65eb976825e3
#
_entry.id   04cb9a04543ebffe31ba65eb976825e3
#
_cell.length_a   1.000
_cell.length_b   1.000
_cell.length_c   1.000
_cell.angle_alpha   90.00
_cell.angle_beta   90.00
_cell.angle_gamma   90.00
#
_symmetry.space_group_name_H-M   'P 1'
#
loop_
_entity.id
_entity.type
_entity.pdbx_description
1 polymer ?
#
loop_
_entity_poly.entity_id
_entity_poly.type
_entity_poly.pdbx_seq_one_letter_code
_entity_poly.pdbx_strand_id
1 'polypeptide(L)'
;MSPVVMVRSEADGVCVVACRGAFDQDTVGALIDACDGEASGARLLVVDVAGVTFADSSFLNALIRLRNTRRMVLAGPLPDQLHRLLKLTGTLALFDFREDGGARAD
;
A
#
# COMPACT_ATOMS: atom_id res chain seq x y z
N MET A 1 -15.87 -10.91 3.93
CA MET A 1 -15.27 -10.83 2.58
C MET A 1 -13.76 -10.79 2.69
N SER A 2 -13.10 -11.64 1.94
CA SER A 2 -11.64 -11.68 1.99
C SER A 2 -11.02 -10.49 1.26
N PRO A 3 -9.97 -9.91 1.79
CA PRO A 3 -9.26 -8.87 1.07
C PRO A 3 -8.57 -9.43 -0.17
N VAL A 4 -8.33 -8.56 -1.12
CA VAL A 4 -7.68 -8.94 -2.38
C VAL A 4 -6.42 -8.09 -2.55
N VAL A 5 -5.35 -8.74 -2.95
CA VAL A 5 -4.09 -8.08 -3.29
C VAL A 5 -3.76 -8.46 -4.72
N MET A 6 -3.60 -7.46 -5.58
CA MET A 6 -3.30 -7.67 -6.98
C MET A 6 -1.98 -7.00 -7.32
N VAL A 7 -1.14 -7.70 -8.06
CA VAL A 7 0.19 -7.19 -8.46
C VAL A 7 0.19 -6.95 -9.95
N ARG A 8 0.66 -5.77 -10.37
CA ARG A 8 0.90 -5.52 -11.78
C ARG A 8 2.22 -4.78 -11.95
N SER A 9 2.92 -5.09 -13.04
CA SER A 9 4.17 -4.43 -13.37
C SER A 9 3.92 -3.25 -14.29
N GLU A 10 4.65 -2.18 -14.05
CA GLU A 10 4.69 -1.03 -14.93
C GLU A 10 6.09 -0.90 -15.51
N ALA A 11 6.27 0.06 -16.39
CA ALA A 11 7.57 0.29 -16.99
C ALA A 11 8.62 0.69 -15.95
N ASP A 12 9.88 0.49 -16.29
CA ASP A 12 11.03 0.95 -15.51
C ASP A 12 11.16 0.30 -14.14
N GLY A 13 10.71 -0.95 -14.01
CA GLY A 13 10.90 -1.68 -12.77
C GLY A 13 9.95 -1.29 -11.65
N VAL A 14 8.86 -0.62 -11.99
CA VAL A 14 7.83 -0.24 -11.02
C VAL A 14 6.83 -1.39 -10.90
N CYS A 15 6.49 -1.73 -9.66
CA CYS A 15 5.47 -2.74 -9.40
C CYS A 15 4.38 -2.13 -8.53
N VAL A 16 3.13 -2.28 -8.94
CA VAL A 16 1.98 -1.77 -8.19
C VAL A 16 1.30 -2.93 -7.51
N VAL A 17 1.14 -2.82 -6.20
CA VAL A 17 0.42 -3.79 -5.39
C VAL A 17 -0.85 -3.12 -4.90
N ALA A 18 -1.97 -3.49 -5.50
CA ALA A 18 -3.25 -2.89 -5.16
C ALA A 18 -3.92 -3.71 -4.06
N CYS A 19 -4.29 -3.01 -2.98
CA CYS A 19 -4.94 -3.62 -1.83
C CYS A 19 -6.41 -3.22 -1.83
N ARG A 20 -7.28 -4.19 -1.61
CA ARG A 20 -8.72 -3.96 -1.62
C ARG A 20 -9.37 -4.75 -0.50
N GLY A 21 -10.25 -4.11 0.25
CA GLY A 21 -10.98 -4.75 1.33
C GLY A 21 -10.41 -4.42 2.69
N ALA A 22 -10.71 -5.26 3.67
CA ALA A 22 -10.33 -5.03 5.07
C ALA A 22 -9.05 -5.81 5.40
N PHE A 23 -8.11 -5.12 6.01
CA PHE A 23 -6.82 -5.72 6.38
C PHE A 23 -6.61 -5.64 7.88
N ASP A 24 -6.45 -6.81 8.50
CA ASP A 24 -6.17 -6.97 9.92
C ASP A 24 -5.01 -7.96 10.09
N GLN A 25 -4.75 -8.36 11.33
CA GLN A 25 -3.62 -9.25 11.60
C GLN A 25 -3.77 -10.62 10.93
N ASP A 26 -4.99 -11.05 10.64
CA ASP A 26 -5.21 -12.34 9.99
C ASP A 26 -5.09 -12.27 8.47
N THR A 27 -5.20 -11.08 7.89
CA THR A 27 -5.25 -10.94 6.43
C THR A 27 -4.09 -10.14 5.85
N VAL A 28 -3.35 -9.43 6.69
CA VAL A 28 -2.24 -8.58 6.21
C VAL A 28 -1.13 -9.40 5.54
N GLY A 29 -1.06 -10.70 5.85
CA GLY A 29 -0.08 -11.58 5.22
C GLY A 29 -0.16 -11.61 3.70
N ALA A 30 -1.35 -11.40 3.14
CA ALA A 30 -1.50 -11.36 1.70
C ALA A 30 -0.69 -10.21 1.07
N LEU A 31 -0.65 -9.06 1.73
CA LEU A 31 0.15 -7.93 1.27
C LEU A 31 1.64 -8.25 1.36
N ILE A 32 2.07 -8.81 2.50
CA ILE A 32 3.47 -9.15 2.70
C ILE A 32 3.92 -10.18 1.67
N ASP A 33 3.12 -11.22 1.45
CA ASP A 33 3.45 -12.27 0.49
C ASP A 33 3.58 -11.74 -0.93
N ALA A 34 2.69 -10.84 -1.32
CA ALA A 34 2.77 -10.23 -2.65
C ALA A 34 4.05 -9.41 -2.82
N CYS A 35 4.43 -8.67 -1.78
CA CYS A 35 5.63 -7.85 -1.84
C CYS A 35 6.91 -8.67 -1.81
N ASP A 36 6.92 -9.78 -1.06
CA ASP A 36 8.08 -10.66 -0.98
C ASP A 36 8.14 -11.64 -2.15
N GLY A 37 7.02 -11.81 -2.87
CA GLY A 37 6.93 -12.68 -4.03
C GLY A 37 7.04 -11.92 -5.34
N GLU A 38 5.90 -11.66 -5.97
CA GLU A 38 5.87 -11.10 -7.32
C GLU A 38 6.51 -9.72 -7.41
N ALA A 39 6.42 -8.92 -6.36
CA ALA A 39 6.94 -7.56 -6.37
C ALA A 39 8.34 -7.44 -5.76
N SER A 40 8.98 -8.56 -5.42
CA SER A 40 10.23 -8.53 -4.66
C SER A 40 11.40 -7.87 -5.40
N GLY A 41 11.40 -7.93 -6.72
CA GLY A 41 12.46 -7.35 -7.52
C GLY A 41 12.19 -5.95 -8.02
N ALA A 42 11.13 -5.32 -7.56
CA ALA A 42 10.77 -4.00 -8.06
C ALA A 42 11.78 -2.94 -7.64
N ARG A 43 12.11 -2.05 -8.59
CA ARG A 43 12.92 -0.88 -8.27
C ARG A 43 12.14 0.10 -7.40
N LEU A 44 10.86 0.20 -7.62
CA LEU A 44 9.94 1.01 -6.83
C LEU A 44 8.67 0.21 -6.59
N LEU A 45 8.28 0.10 -5.35
CA LEU A 45 7.04 -0.53 -4.96
C LEU A 45 5.99 0.55 -4.75
N VAL A 46 4.87 0.42 -5.44
CA VAL A 46 3.72 1.31 -5.24
C VAL A 46 2.63 0.49 -4.58
N VAL A 47 2.23 0.90 -3.38
CA VAL A 47 1.13 0.24 -2.67
C VAL A 47 -0.11 1.11 -2.85
N ASP A 48 -1.04 0.61 -3.64
CA ASP A 48 -2.30 1.32 -3.92
C ASP A 48 -3.30 0.96 -2.84
N VAL A 49 -3.69 1.94 -2.06
CA VAL A 49 -4.57 1.73 -0.91
C VAL A 49 -5.98 2.29 -1.14
N ALA A 50 -6.28 2.75 -2.36
CA ALA A 50 -7.58 3.37 -2.63
C ALA A 50 -8.76 2.45 -2.34
N GLY A 51 -8.58 1.14 -2.49
CA GLY A 51 -9.65 0.16 -2.26
C GLY A 51 -9.70 -0.41 -0.85
N VAL A 52 -8.86 0.07 0.06
CA VAL A 52 -8.85 -0.43 1.44
C VAL A 52 -10.07 0.11 2.18
N THR A 53 -10.90 -0.80 2.70
CA THR A 53 -12.13 -0.42 3.41
C THR A 53 -11.91 -0.32 4.92
N PHE A 54 -10.90 -1.02 5.43
CA PHE A 54 -10.54 -0.97 6.83
C PHE A 54 -9.08 -1.39 6.97
N ALA A 55 -8.36 -0.74 7.87
CA ALA A 55 -7.00 -1.09 8.20
C ALA A 55 -6.77 -0.88 9.70
N ASP A 56 -6.06 -1.80 10.32
CA ASP A 56 -5.68 -1.69 11.72
C ASP A 56 -4.16 -1.50 11.84
N SER A 57 -3.65 -1.62 13.06
CA SER A 57 -2.23 -1.44 13.30
C SER A 57 -1.37 -2.49 12.60
N SER A 58 -1.93 -3.68 12.32
CA SER A 58 -1.18 -4.70 11.58
C SER A 58 -0.88 -4.24 10.17
N PHE A 59 -1.87 -3.62 9.50
CA PHE A 59 -1.67 -3.06 8.18
C PHE A 59 -0.67 -1.90 8.21
N LEU A 60 -0.83 -1.02 9.19
CA LEU A 60 0.09 0.11 9.36
C LEU A 60 1.53 -0.38 9.56
N ASN A 61 1.73 -1.37 10.42
CA ASN A 61 3.05 -1.91 10.66
C ASN A 61 3.64 -2.55 9.41
N ALA A 62 2.82 -3.20 8.60
CA ALA A 62 3.27 -3.76 7.33
C ALA A 62 3.73 -2.66 6.37
N LEU A 63 2.99 -1.55 6.28
CA LEU A 63 3.40 -0.42 5.44
C LEU A 63 4.72 0.18 5.92
N ILE A 64 4.90 0.33 7.22
CA ILE A 64 6.12 0.88 7.78
C ILE A 64 7.30 -0.04 7.49
N ARG A 65 7.10 -1.35 7.65
CA ARG A 65 8.14 -2.33 7.35
C ARG A 65 8.56 -2.28 5.89
N LEU A 66 7.58 -2.20 4.98
CA LEU A 66 7.88 -2.09 3.56
C LEU A 66 8.65 -0.82 3.24
N ARG A 67 8.25 0.28 3.84
CA ARG A 67 8.95 1.55 3.66
C ARG A 67 10.39 1.47 4.13
N ASN A 68 10.63 0.77 5.23
CA ASN A 68 11.96 0.71 5.83
C ASN A 68 12.91 -0.25 5.10
N THR A 69 12.38 -1.17 4.31
CA THR A 69 13.19 -2.22 3.67
C THR A 69 13.34 -2.06 2.17
N ARG A 70 12.58 -1.16 1.54
CA ARG A 70 12.63 -0.96 0.09
C ARG A 70 12.06 0.40 -0.28
N ARG A 71 12.34 0.83 -1.50
CA ARG A 71 11.75 2.07 -2.01
C ARG A 71 10.26 1.84 -2.22
N MET A 72 9.45 2.64 -1.58
CA MET A 72 8.02 2.44 -1.59
C MET A 72 7.29 3.76 -1.48
N VAL A 73 6.21 3.88 -2.24
CA VAL A 73 5.29 5.01 -2.14
C VAL A 73 3.88 4.45 -2.04
N LEU A 74 2.98 5.25 -1.51
CA LEU A 74 1.57 4.94 -1.49
C LEU A 74 0.88 5.60 -2.67
N ALA A 75 -0.18 4.97 -3.15
CA ALA A 75 -1.04 5.55 -4.17
C ALA A 75 -2.48 5.41 -3.72
N GLY A 76 -3.30 6.30 -4.18
CA GLY A 76 -4.69 6.24 -3.80
C GLY A 76 -5.28 7.56 -4.09
N PRO A 77 -6.53 7.79 -3.71
CA PRO A 77 -6.74 8.56 -2.49
C PRO A 77 -6.75 7.66 -1.26
N LEU A 78 -6.33 8.23 -0.13
CA LEU A 78 -6.41 7.53 1.15
C LEU A 78 -7.88 7.44 1.59
N PRO A 79 -8.38 6.23 1.86
CA PRO A 79 -9.69 6.10 2.48
C PRO A 79 -9.70 6.79 3.85
N ASP A 80 -10.87 7.30 4.24
CA ASP A 80 -10.98 8.11 5.45
C ASP A 80 -10.46 7.40 6.71
N GLN A 81 -10.79 6.14 6.88
CA GLN A 81 -10.38 5.40 8.06
C GLN A 81 -8.86 5.23 8.11
N LEU A 82 -8.27 4.90 6.96
CA LEU A 82 -6.81 4.77 6.89
C LEU A 82 -6.12 6.11 7.09
N HIS A 83 -6.65 7.16 6.50
CA HIS A 83 -6.10 8.50 6.68
C HIS A 83 -6.10 8.89 8.16
N ARG A 84 -7.22 8.64 8.85
CA ARG A 84 -7.32 8.93 10.27
C ARG A 84 -6.33 8.12 11.08
N LEU A 85 -6.16 6.83 10.75
CA LEU A 85 -5.21 5.97 11.44
C LEU A 85 -3.79 6.53 11.31
N LEU A 86 -3.39 6.93 10.10
CA LEU A 86 -2.06 7.47 9.87
C LEU A 86 -1.87 8.80 10.62
N LYS A 87 -2.88 9.64 10.63
CA LYS A 87 -2.80 10.93 11.35
C LYS A 87 -2.68 10.72 12.85
N LEU A 88 -3.53 9.86 13.42
CA LEU A 88 -3.56 9.66 14.87
C LEU A 88 -2.28 9.01 15.39
N THR A 89 -1.65 8.20 14.59
CA THR A 89 -0.39 7.53 14.98
C THR A 89 0.85 8.37 14.66
N GLY A 90 0.66 9.51 13.98
CA GLY A 90 1.79 10.35 13.59
C GLY A 90 2.61 9.80 12.45
N THR A 91 2.09 8.83 11.72
CA THR A 91 2.87 8.15 10.68
C THR A 91 2.60 8.66 9.27
N LEU A 92 1.62 9.54 9.10
CA LEU A 92 1.29 10.04 7.75
C LEU A 92 2.51 10.67 7.07
N ALA A 93 3.32 11.40 7.83
CA ALA A 93 4.49 12.07 7.30
C ALA A 93 5.62 11.13 6.91
N LEU A 94 5.55 9.85 7.30
CA LEU A 94 6.57 8.88 6.93
C LEU A 94 6.46 8.43 5.48
N PHE A 95 5.31 8.61 4.84
CA PHE A 95 5.06 8.04 3.53
C PHE A 95 5.08 9.09 2.46
N ASP A 96 5.65 8.74 1.32
CA ASP A 96 5.55 9.50 0.10
C ASP A 96 4.38 8.97 -0.71
N PHE A 97 3.77 9.84 -1.51
CA PHE A 97 2.59 9.50 -2.27
C PHE A 97 2.87 9.70 -3.75
N ARG A 98 2.34 8.82 -4.56
CA ARG A 98 2.34 8.94 -6.01
C ARG A 98 0.93 9.28 -6.44
N GLU A 99 0.80 10.33 -7.24
CA GLU A 99 -0.48 10.55 -7.88
C GLU A 99 -0.64 9.55 -8.99
N ASP A 100 -1.79 8.93 -9.05
CA ASP A 100 -2.08 8.05 -10.14
C ASP A 100 -2.14 8.86 -11.41
N GLY A 101 -1.38 8.40 -12.39
CA GLY A 101 -1.17 9.15 -13.58
C GLY A 101 -2.44 9.59 -14.26
N GLY A 102 -3.45 8.76 -14.19
CA GLY A 102 -4.70 9.15 -14.78
C GLY A 102 -5.38 10.24 -14.02
N ALA A 103 -5.01 10.33 -12.82
CA ALA A 103 -5.78 11.19 -11.98
C ALA A 103 -5.49 12.62 -12.18
N ARG A 104 -4.61 12.90 -12.75
CA ARG A 104 -4.42 14.17 -12.72
C ARG A 104 -4.08 14.72 -13.77
N ALA A 105 -4.12 14.68 -14.07
CA ALA A 105 -3.77 15.26 -14.89
C ALA A 105 -4.02 16.37 -15.01
N ASP A 106 -3.92 16.43 -14.67
CA ASP A 106 -4.21 17.33 -14.61
C ASP A 106 -4.12 17.82 -15.15
#